data_4f1c44d8eeddc79dd9e8f04fc82f2b50
#
_entry.id   4f1c44d8eeddc79dd9e8f04fc82f2b50
#
_cell.length_a   1.000
_cell.length_b   1.000
_cell.length_c   1.000
_cell.angle_alpha   90.00
_cell.angle_beta   90.00
_cell.angle_gamma   90.00
#
_symmetry.space_group_name_H-M   'P 1'
#
loop_
_entity.id
_entity.type
_entity.pdbx_description
1 polymer ?
#
loop_
_entity_poly.entity_id
_entity_poly.type
_entity_poly.pdbx_seq_one_letter_code
_entity_poly.pdbx_strand_id
1 'polypeptide(L)'
;MCASADEWLRDNLDLLGVNYRLDTWQALGDHEPAELDSARVDLLFVGGGNTFRLLDQVKRYGFIDPIRRFWADGGDYYGGSAGAVLACEGIEIADGHDPNEPGLLDFTALGLLSGAAVLPHFTEDQLDGASRWATTRHATVLGLPESAGLRCRAGKATVIGSGQVTRLTHHRIERFGPGSSLDVEMH
;
A
#
# COMPACT_ATOMS: atom_id res chain seq x y z
N MET A 1 3.62 -23.21 6.20
CA MET A 1 4.58 -22.49 5.34
C MET A 1 3.76 -21.50 4.54
N CYS A 2 3.98 -20.20 4.70
CA CYS A 2 3.38 -19.25 3.77
C CYS A 2 4.08 -19.46 2.42
N ALA A 3 3.28 -19.62 1.35
CA ALA A 3 3.79 -19.57 -0.01
C ALA A 3 4.61 -18.29 -0.16
N SER A 4 5.67 -18.29 -0.96
CA SER A 4 6.39 -17.08 -1.31
C SER A 4 5.43 -16.11 -2.01
N ALA A 5 5.68 -14.81 -1.97
CA ALA A 5 4.86 -13.83 -2.69
C ALA A 5 4.76 -14.19 -4.20
N ASP A 6 5.82 -14.76 -4.76
CA ASP A 6 5.88 -15.25 -6.14
C ASP A 6 4.89 -16.40 -6.39
N GLU A 7 4.90 -17.44 -5.53
CA GLU A 7 3.95 -18.56 -5.64
C GLU A 7 2.51 -18.08 -5.51
N TRP A 8 2.24 -17.23 -4.52
CA TRP A 8 0.90 -16.67 -4.30
C TRP A 8 0.40 -15.87 -5.52
N LEU A 9 1.26 -15.04 -6.12
CA LEU A 9 0.92 -14.27 -7.32
C LEU A 9 0.65 -15.17 -8.50
N ARG A 10 1.51 -16.19 -8.76
CA ARG A 10 1.32 -17.16 -9.86
C ARG A 10 -0.01 -17.87 -9.73
N ASP A 11 -0.28 -18.45 -8.57
CA ASP A 11 -1.52 -19.19 -8.32
C ASP A 11 -2.76 -18.32 -8.58
N ASN A 12 -2.74 -17.06 -8.14
CA ASN A 12 -3.87 -16.16 -8.35
C ASN A 12 -4.00 -15.70 -9.83
N LEU A 13 -2.90 -15.40 -10.51
CA LEU A 13 -2.91 -15.01 -11.92
C LEU A 13 -3.34 -16.18 -12.82
N ASP A 14 -2.91 -17.40 -12.51
CA ASP A 14 -3.32 -18.62 -13.21
C ASP A 14 -4.82 -18.87 -13.04
N LEU A 15 -5.36 -18.69 -11.83
CA LEU A 15 -6.81 -18.81 -11.56
C LEU A 15 -7.63 -17.77 -12.35
N LEU A 16 -7.08 -16.58 -12.60
CA LEU A 16 -7.73 -15.54 -13.42
C LEU A 16 -7.64 -15.82 -14.92
N GLY A 17 -6.82 -16.79 -15.33
CA GLY A 17 -6.64 -17.15 -16.75
C GLY A 17 -6.01 -16.04 -17.60
N VAL A 18 -5.26 -15.13 -17.01
CA VAL A 18 -4.55 -14.06 -17.72
C VAL A 18 -3.18 -14.53 -18.18
N ASN A 19 -2.75 -14.08 -19.35
CA ASN A 19 -1.37 -14.26 -19.77
C ASN A 19 -0.49 -13.21 -19.09
N TYR A 20 0.55 -13.64 -18.39
CA TYR A 20 1.46 -12.74 -17.69
C TYR A 20 2.92 -13.15 -17.87
N ARG A 21 3.81 -12.22 -17.66
CA ARG A 21 5.22 -12.40 -17.37
C ARG A 21 5.48 -11.82 -15.99
N LEU A 22 5.93 -12.64 -15.06
CA LEU A 22 6.28 -12.23 -13.70
C LEU A 22 7.80 -12.20 -13.55
N ASP A 23 8.30 -11.04 -13.13
CA ASP A 23 9.70 -10.84 -12.75
C ASP A 23 9.72 -10.50 -11.25
N THR A 24 10.38 -11.32 -10.44
CA THR A 24 10.34 -11.23 -8.98
C THR A 24 11.69 -10.74 -8.46
N TRP A 25 11.67 -9.57 -7.85
CA TRP A 25 12.84 -8.96 -7.23
C TRP A 25 12.87 -9.28 -5.73
N GLN A 26 13.87 -10.05 -5.31
CA GLN A 26 14.05 -10.42 -3.90
C GLN A 26 14.90 -9.41 -3.13
N ALA A 27 15.81 -8.74 -3.83
CA ALA A 27 16.68 -7.71 -3.26
C ALA A 27 16.77 -6.52 -4.21
N LEU A 28 16.28 -5.35 -3.78
CA LEU A 28 16.33 -4.14 -4.61
C LEU A 28 17.76 -3.71 -4.98
N GLY A 29 18.74 -4.08 -4.16
CA GLY A 29 20.15 -3.75 -4.43
C GLY A 29 20.77 -4.47 -5.64
N ASP A 30 20.10 -5.49 -6.17
CA ASP A 30 20.53 -6.24 -7.35
C ASP A 30 19.93 -5.67 -8.64
N HIS A 31 19.11 -4.61 -8.54
CA HIS A 31 18.36 -4.02 -9.64
C HIS A 31 18.63 -2.53 -9.79
N GLU A 32 18.48 -2.06 -11.01
CA GLU A 32 18.59 -0.64 -11.33
C GLU A 32 17.19 0.01 -11.42
N PRO A 33 17.01 1.22 -10.87
CA PRO A 33 15.72 1.92 -10.95
C PRO A 33 15.17 2.10 -12.37
N ALA A 34 16.03 2.14 -13.37
CA ALA A 34 15.65 2.23 -14.78
C ALA A 34 14.97 0.97 -15.34
N GLU A 35 14.99 -0.15 -14.60
CA GLU A 35 14.25 -1.37 -14.97
C GLU A 35 12.72 -1.19 -14.78
N LEU A 36 12.30 -0.23 -13.94
CA LEU A 36 10.89 0.19 -13.81
C LEU A 36 10.53 1.11 -14.97
N ASP A 37 10.24 0.51 -16.12
CA ASP A 37 9.82 1.21 -17.33
C ASP A 37 8.36 0.83 -17.64
N SER A 38 7.45 1.80 -17.58
CA SER A 38 6.02 1.61 -17.87
C SER A 38 5.73 1.12 -19.30
N ALA A 39 6.68 1.28 -20.22
CA ALA A 39 6.59 0.67 -21.56
C ALA A 39 6.79 -0.85 -21.56
N ARG A 40 7.27 -1.43 -20.46
CA ARG A 40 7.62 -2.86 -20.34
C ARG A 40 6.93 -3.57 -19.20
N VAL A 41 6.52 -2.80 -18.17
CA VAL A 41 5.89 -3.28 -16.93
C VAL A 41 4.52 -2.63 -16.83
N ASP A 42 3.48 -3.43 -16.78
CA ASP A 42 2.10 -2.95 -16.62
C ASP A 42 1.75 -2.72 -15.15
N LEU A 43 2.24 -3.60 -14.27
CA LEU A 43 1.90 -3.62 -12.86
C LEU A 43 3.15 -3.83 -11.99
N LEU A 44 3.36 -2.92 -11.04
CA LEU A 44 4.31 -3.09 -9.94
C LEU A 44 3.57 -3.64 -8.71
N PHE A 45 3.88 -4.88 -8.31
CA PHE A 45 3.41 -5.46 -7.07
C PHE A 45 4.44 -5.25 -5.94
N VAL A 46 4.03 -4.56 -4.88
CA VAL A 46 4.84 -4.37 -3.68
C VAL A 46 4.21 -5.14 -2.52
N GLY A 47 4.87 -6.20 -2.09
CA GLY A 47 4.39 -7.11 -1.06
C GLY A 47 4.48 -6.56 0.35
N GLY A 48 4.13 -7.42 1.31
CA GLY A 48 4.19 -7.14 2.74
C GLY A 48 5.57 -7.40 3.35
N GLY A 49 5.64 -7.24 4.66
CA GLY A 49 6.82 -7.39 5.49
C GLY A 49 6.93 -6.24 6.48
N ASN A 50 8.13 -5.95 6.99
CA ASN A 50 8.33 -4.81 7.87
C ASN A 50 8.35 -3.50 7.05
N THR A 51 7.45 -2.59 7.36
CA THR A 51 7.24 -1.33 6.63
C THR A 51 8.47 -0.41 6.66
N PHE A 52 9.17 -0.34 7.79
CA PHE A 52 10.37 0.50 7.92
C PHE A 52 11.55 -0.05 7.11
N ARG A 53 11.72 -1.38 7.10
CA ARG A 53 12.74 -2.02 6.25
C ARG A 53 12.43 -1.82 4.77
N LEU A 54 11.18 -1.93 4.38
CA LEU A 54 10.75 -1.70 3.00
C LEU A 54 11.05 -0.26 2.56
N LEU A 55 10.67 0.74 3.36
CA LEU A 55 10.98 2.15 3.07
C LEU A 55 12.49 2.41 3.02
N ASP A 56 13.27 1.87 3.96
CA ASP A 56 14.72 1.99 3.95
C ASP A 56 15.33 1.46 2.65
N GLN A 57 14.92 0.29 2.20
CA GLN A 57 15.40 -0.30 0.95
C GLN A 57 15.04 0.55 -0.27
N VAL A 58 13.78 0.97 -0.36
CA VAL A 58 13.30 1.80 -1.48
C VAL A 58 14.04 3.14 -1.54
N LYS A 59 14.33 3.77 -0.38
CA LYS A 59 15.13 5.00 -0.30
C LYS A 59 16.59 4.75 -0.62
N ARG A 60 17.19 3.76 0.02
CA ARG A 60 18.62 3.43 -0.09
C ARG A 60 19.04 3.14 -1.52
N TYR A 61 18.21 2.42 -2.26
CA TYR A 61 18.48 2.05 -3.65
C TYR A 61 17.87 3.00 -4.68
N GLY A 62 17.30 4.14 -4.23
CA GLY A 62 16.87 5.22 -5.11
C GLY A 62 15.57 4.94 -5.88
N PHE A 63 14.69 4.08 -5.38
CA PHE A 63 13.45 3.68 -6.08
C PHE A 63 12.24 4.60 -5.82
N ILE A 64 12.30 5.56 -4.91
CA ILE A 64 11.16 6.46 -4.63
C ILE A 64 10.68 7.17 -5.91
N ASP A 65 11.54 7.93 -6.54
CA ASP A 65 11.15 8.71 -7.73
C ASP A 65 10.90 7.85 -8.98
N PRO A 66 11.62 6.74 -9.22
CA PRO A 66 11.29 5.78 -10.27
C PRO A 66 9.90 5.17 -10.12
N ILE A 67 9.49 4.77 -8.92
CA ILE A 67 8.13 4.24 -8.68
C ILE A 67 7.06 5.32 -8.91
N ARG A 68 7.29 6.55 -8.45
CA ARG A 68 6.40 7.68 -8.71
C ARG A 68 6.25 7.97 -10.20
N ARG A 69 7.36 7.98 -10.95
CA ARG A 69 7.33 8.16 -12.42
C ARG A 69 6.61 7.02 -13.10
N PHE A 70 6.93 5.77 -12.76
CA PHE A 70 6.24 4.59 -13.30
C PHE A 70 4.71 4.72 -13.17
N TRP A 71 4.23 5.13 -12.01
CA TRP A 71 2.81 5.34 -11.76
C TRP A 71 2.26 6.55 -12.54
N ALA A 72 2.97 7.68 -12.57
CA ALA A 72 2.58 8.88 -13.31
C ALA A 72 2.51 8.64 -14.83
N ASP A 73 3.37 7.76 -15.35
CA ASP A 73 3.40 7.35 -16.76
C ASP A 73 2.35 6.28 -17.11
N GLY A 74 1.47 5.94 -16.16
CA GLY A 74 0.31 5.07 -16.36
C GLY A 74 0.50 3.61 -15.97
N GLY A 75 1.60 3.25 -15.30
CA GLY A 75 1.79 1.93 -14.70
C GLY A 75 0.86 1.74 -13.48
N ASP A 76 0.37 0.54 -13.26
CA ASP A 76 -0.44 0.21 -12.11
C ASP A 76 0.43 -0.16 -10.89
N TYR A 77 0.04 0.31 -9.70
CA TYR A 77 0.68 -0.05 -8.43
C TYR A 77 -0.25 -0.90 -7.58
N TYR A 78 0.19 -2.06 -7.17
CA TYR A 78 -0.48 -2.89 -6.17
C TYR A 78 0.36 -2.94 -4.88
N GLY A 79 -0.19 -2.46 -3.79
CA GLY A 79 0.42 -2.52 -2.46
C GLY A 79 -0.29 -3.53 -1.57
N GLY A 80 0.42 -4.58 -1.13
CA GLY A 80 -0.06 -5.51 -0.11
C GLY A 80 0.56 -5.21 1.25
N SER A 81 -0.24 -5.09 2.33
CA SER A 81 0.27 -4.86 3.70
C SER A 81 1.23 -3.65 3.76
N ALA A 82 2.52 -3.86 4.08
CA ALA A 82 3.54 -2.80 4.08
C ALA A 82 3.62 -2.02 2.75
N GLY A 83 3.39 -2.69 1.62
CA GLY A 83 3.33 -2.04 0.31
C GLY A 83 2.15 -1.07 0.18
N ALA A 84 1.01 -1.36 0.83
CA ALA A 84 -0.13 -0.44 0.87
C ALA A 84 0.19 0.80 1.73
N VAL A 85 0.89 0.63 2.84
CA VAL A 85 1.36 1.76 3.67
C VAL A 85 2.38 2.60 2.92
N LEU A 86 3.29 1.96 2.17
CA LEU A 86 4.29 2.65 1.35
C LEU A 86 3.67 3.55 0.27
N ALA A 87 2.48 3.23 -0.23
CA ALA A 87 1.76 4.06 -1.21
C ALA A 87 1.31 5.42 -0.65
N CYS A 88 1.19 5.56 0.67
CA CYS A 88 0.79 6.81 1.34
C CYS A 88 1.90 7.86 1.29
N GLU A 89 1.62 9.07 1.79
CA GLU A 89 2.61 10.15 1.92
C GLU A 89 3.70 9.82 2.93
N GLY A 90 3.33 9.09 4.00
CA GLY A 90 4.24 8.64 5.04
C GLY A 90 3.83 7.32 5.66
N ILE A 91 4.75 6.71 6.37
CA ILE A 91 4.56 5.39 6.99
C ILE A 91 4.33 5.44 8.52
N GLU A 92 4.04 6.61 9.09
CA GLU A 92 3.92 6.80 10.55
C GLU A 92 2.83 5.92 11.18
N ILE A 93 1.85 5.48 10.39
CA ILE A 93 0.80 4.57 10.86
C ILE A 93 1.36 3.19 11.23
N ALA A 94 2.52 2.82 10.71
CA ALA A 94 3.19 1.56 11.04
C ALA A 94 3.87 1.58 12.41
N ASP A 95 4.03 2.77 13.03
CA ASP A 95 4.61 2.88 14.36
C ASP A 95 3.74 2.15 15.40
N GLY A 96 4.37 1.28 16.19
CA GLY A 96 3.67 0.39 17.12
C GLY A 96 3.15 -0.93 16.52
N HIS A 97 3.18 -1.07 15.18
CA HIS A 97 2.87 -2.32 14.48
C HIS A 97 4.13 -3.04 14.00
N ASP A 98 5.07 -2.28 13.45
CA ASP A 98 6.37 -2.77 12.99
C ASP A 98 7.52 -2.15 13.80
N PRO A 99 8.59 -2.89 14.10
CA PRO A 99 9.79 -2.30 14.69
C PRO A 99 10.57 -1.49 13.65
N ASN A 100 10.97 -0.26 14.01
CA ASN A 100 11.85 0.58 13.20
C ASN A 100 13.32 0.14 13.35
N GLU A 101 13.64 -1.07 12.89
CA GLU A 101 15.00 -1.63 13.00
C GLU A 101 16.06 -0.85 12.21
N PRO A 102 15.75 -0.27 11.01
CA PRO A 102 16.70 0.58 10.31
C PRO A 102 17.00 1.90 11.02
N GLY A 103 16.20 2.31 11.99
CA GLY A 103 16.35 3.58 12.69
C GLY A 103 16.02 4.78 11.80
N LEU A 104 15.03 4.66 10.90
CA LEU A 104 14.60 5.76 10.04
C LEU A 104 14.10 6.94 10.87
N LEU A 105 14.49 8.15 10.46
CA LEU A 105 13.99 9.41 11.01
C LEU A 105 13.05 10.13 10.04
N ASP A 106 13.17 9.86 8.75
CA ASP A 106 12.31 10.37 7.69
C ASP A 106 11.40 9.26 7.18
N PHE A 107 10.10 9.40 7.46
CA PHE A 107 9.05 8.45 7.12
C PHE A 107 8.32 8.79 5.83
N THR A 108 8.74 9.84 5.10
CA THR A 108 8.17 10.21 3.81
C THR A 108 8.24 9.03 2.84
N ALA A 109 7.11 8.66 2.26
CA ALA A 109 6.97 7.50 1.40
C ALA A 109 6.60 7.89 -0.05
N LEU A 110 5.85 7.07 -0.78
CA LEU A 110 5.61 7.29 -2.22
C LEU A 110 4.65 8.45 -2.51
N GLY A 111 3.67 8.72 -1.66
CA GLY A 111 2.69 9.78 -1.87
C GLY A 111 1.74 9.53 -3.04
N LEU A 112 1.53 8.30 -3.48
CA LEU A 112 0.55 7.96 -4.53
C LEU A 112 -0.88 8.17 -4.04
N LEU A 113 -1.09 7.96 -2.74
CA LEU A 113 -2.32 8.25 -2.01
C LEU A 113 -2.03 9.35 -0.98
N SER A 114 -2.71 10.49 -1.10
CA SER A 114 -2.53 11.65 -0.22
C SER A 114 -3.68 11.83 0.75
N GLY A 115 -3.44 12.58 1.82
CA GLY A 115 -4.45 12.95 2.82
C GLY A 115 -4.98 11.79 3.65
N ALA A 116 -4.48 10.58 3.45
CA ALA A 116 -4.88 9.39 4.21
C ALA A 116 -3.71 8.45 4.49
N ALA A 117 -3.76 7.80 5.65
CA ALA A 117 -2.90 6.66 5.98
C ALA A 117 -3.70 5.37 5.86
N VAL A 118 -3.12 4.35 5.23
CA VAL A 118 -3.71 3.01 5.14
C VAL A 118 -3.24 2.17 6.34
N LEU A 119 -4.20 1.59 7.06
CA LEU A 119 -3.94 0.60 8.12
C LEU A 119 -4.40 -0.77 7.62
N PRO A 120 -3.48 -1.60 7.08
CA PRO A 120 -3.80 -2.96 6.65
C PRO A 120 -4.03 -3.88 7.85
N HIS A 121 -4.61 -5.07 7.59
CA HIS A 121 -4.95 -6.06 8.62
C HIS A 121 -5.86 -5.50 9.74
N PHE A 122 -6.66 -4.49 9.40
CA PHE A 122 -7.50 -3.78 10.37
C PHE A 122 -8.54 -4.69 10.98
N THR A 123 -8.62 -4.65 12.31
CA THR A 123 -9.60 -5.36 13.13
C THR A 123 -10.30 -4.40 14.09
N GLU A 124 -11.49 -4.76 14.59
CA GLU A 124 -12.30 -3.87 15.45
C GLU A 124 -11.61 -3.50 16.79
N ASP A 125 -10.73 -4.35 17.29
CA ASP A 125 -9.95 -4.05 18.49
C ASP A 125 -8.92 -2.93 18.30
N GLN A 126 -8.54 -2.63 17.07
CA GLN A 126 -7.65 -1.52 16.72
C GLN A 126 -8.39 -0.18 16.57
N LEU A 127 -9.74 -0.18 16.59
CA LEU A 127 -10.56 0.99 16.29
C LEU A 127 -10.20 2.20 17.16
N ASP A 128 -10.07 2.01 18.47
CA ASP A 128 -9.74 3.09 19.42
C ASP A 128 -8.34 3.65 19.17
N GLY A 129 -7.38 2.79 18.87
CA GLY A 129 -6.01 3.18 18.53
C GLY A 129 -5.96 4.03 17.25
N ALA A 130 -6.59 3.55 16.20
CA ALA A 130 -6.67 4.22 14.91
C ALA A 130 -7.43 5.56 15.00
N SER A 131 -8.53 5.62 15.78
CA SER A 131 -9.26 6.86 16.04
C SER A 131 -8.42 7.90 16.77
N ARG A 132 -7.67 7.50 17.80
CA ARG A 132 -6.73 8.41 18.48
C ARG A 132 -5.64 8.90 17.54
N TRP A 133 -5.08 8.00 16.72
CA TRP A 133 -4.07 8.37 15.74
C TRP A 133 -4.59 9.40 14.73
N ALA A 134 -5.79 9.15 14.15
CA ALA A 134 -6.45 10.07 13.23
C ALA A 134 -6.71 11.44 13.86
N THR A 135 -7.20 11.45 15.11
CA THR A 135 -7.51 12.68 15.86
C THR A 135 -6.25 13.48 16.18
N THR A 136 -5.21 12.85 16.68
CA THR A 136 -3.97 13.51 17.11
C THR A 136 -3.21 14.13 15.91
N ARG A 137 -3.28 13.50 14.76
CA ARG A 137 -2.58 13.94 13.55
C ARG A 137 -3.45 14.76 12.59
N HIS A 138 -4.74 14.94 12.90
CA HIS A 138 -5.73 15.57 12.01
C HIS A 138 -5.73 14.93 10.60
N ALA A 139 -5.57 13.62 10.56
CA ALA A 139 -5.44 12.84 9.33
C ALA A 139 -6.59 11.85 9.17
N THR A 140 -6.78 11.33 7.97
CA THR A 140 -7.68 10.23 7.70
C THR A 140 -6.95 8.90 7.83
N VAL A 141 -7.57 7.90 8.46
CA VAL A 141 -7.10 6.51 8.45
C VAL A 141 -8.10 5.66 7.66
N LEU A 142 -7.59 4.85 6.76
CA LEU A 142 -8.35 3.83 6.01
C LEU A 142 -7.95 2.46 6.54
N GLY A 143 -8.81 1.90 7.42
CA GLY A 143 -8.63 0.57 7.98
C GLY A 143 -9.14 -0.49 6.99
N LEU A 144 -8.23 -1.34 6.50
CA LEU A 144 -8.50 -2.40 5.53
C LEU A 144 -8.34 -3.77 6.19
N PRO A 145 -9.42 -4.54 6.39
CA PRO A 145 -9.31 -5.92 6.86
C PRO A 145 -8.76 -6.83 5.75
N GLU A 146 -8.34 -8.05 6.10
CA GLU A 146 -7.85 -9.06 5.15
C GLU A 146 -8.80 -9.35 3.98
N SER A 147 -10.10 -9.19 4.20
CA SER A 147 -11.15 -9.48 3.23
C SER A 147 -11.51 -8.30 2.32
N ALA A 148 -10.83 -7.15 2.44
CA ALA A 148 -11.12 -5.96 1.64
C ALA A 148 -9.85 -5.28 1.13
N GLY A 149 -9.99 -4.59 0.01
CA GLY A 149 -8.99 -3.72 -0.58
C GLY A 149 -9.64 -2.48 -1.18
N LEU A 150 -8.81 -1.58 -1.65
CA LEU A 150 -9.23 -0.36 -2.34
C LEU A 150 -8.63 -0.34 -3.75
N ARG A 151 -9.49 -0.18 -4.76
CA ARG A 151 -9.07 0.17 -6.11
C ARG A 151 -9.22 1.67 -6.29
N CYS A 152 -8.09 2.36 -6.33
CA CYS A 152 -8.02 3.81 -6.47
C CYS A 152 -7.84 4.22 -7.93
N ARG A 153 -8.67 5.14 -8.43
CA ARG A 153 -8.58 5.68 -9.78
C ARG A 153 -9.26 7.05 -9.85
N ALA A 154 -8.59 8.02 -10.43
CA ALA A 154 -9.13 9.37 -10.71
C ALA A 154 -9.81 10.00 -9.46
N GLY A 155 -9.14 9.98 -8.30
CA GLY A 155 -9.64 10.58 -7.06
C GLY A 155 -10.74 9.80 -6.36
N LYS A 156 -11.04 8.58 -6.79
CA LYS A 156 -12.02 7.69 -6.19
C LYS A 156 -11.38 6.38 -5.76
N ALA A 157 -11.71 5.91 -4.56
CA ALA A 157 -11.39 4.57 -4.09
C ALA A 157 -12.68 3.73 -4.05
N THR A 158 -12.69 2.60 -4.73
CA THR A 158 -13.79 1.63 -4.69
C THR A 158 -13.39 0.45 -3.84
N VAL A 159 -14.24 0.08 -2.89
CA VAL A 159 -14.03 -1.10 -2.03
C VAL A 159 -14.19 -2.37 -2.86
N ILE A 160 -13.17 -3.21 -2.84
CA ILE A 160 -13.14 -4.55 -3.46
C ILE A 160 -13.02 -5.63 -2.38
N GLY A 161 -13.36 -6.87 -2.74
CA GLY A 161 -13.40 -7.98 -1.78
C GLY A 161 -14.77 -8.13 -1.12
N SER A 162 -14.83 -8.84 0.01
CA SER A 162 -16.07 -9.16 0.74
C SER A 162 -16.22 -8.38 2.05
N GLY A 163 -15.16 -7.76 2.54
CA GLY A 163 -15.12 -7.01 3.79
C GLY A 163 -15.52 -5.55 3.63
N GLN A 164 -15.57 -4.84 4.75
CA GLN A 164 -15.83 -3.40 4.81
C GLN A 164 -14.54 -2.65 5.10
N VAL A 165 -14.32 -1.53 4.41
CA VAL A 165 -13.26 -0.57 4.73
C VAL A 165 -13.80 0.43 5.75
N THR A 166 -13.03 0.72 6.79
CA THR A 166 -13.37 1.71 7.81
C THR A 166 -12.56 2.98 7.58
N ARG A 167 -13.25 4.10 7.38
CA ARG A 167 -12.63 5.43 7.34
C ARG A 167 -12.78 6.10 8.69
N LEU A 168 -11.66 6.47 9.29
CA LEU A 168 -11.61 7.18 10.56
C LEU A 168 -11.04 8.58 10.32
N THR A 169 -11.74 9.58 10.81
CA THR A 169 -11.29 10.97 10.86
C THR A 169 -11.39 11.47 12.29
N HIS A 170 -10.89 12.65 12.59
CA HIS A 170 -11.02 13.20 13.93
C HIS A 170 -12.48 13.48 14.35
N HIS A 171 -13.44 13.46 13.41
CA HIS A 171 -14.85 13.77 13.70
C HIS A 171 -15.76 12.54 13.66
N ARG A 172 -15.42 11.51 12.87
CA ARG A 172 -16.35 10.41 12.60
C ARG A 172 -15.67 9.14 12.12
N ILE A 173 -16.39 8.05 12.29
CA ILE A 173 -16.08 6.73 11.75
C ILE A 173 -17.15 6.38 10.73
N GLU A 174 -16.73 5.98 9.54
CA GLU A 174 -17.61 5.56 8.45
C GLU A 174 -17.18 4.18 7.94
N ARG A 175 -18.14 3.37 7.54
CA ARG A 175 -17.88 2.03 6.99
C ARG A 175 -18.41 1.93 5.57
N PHE A 176 -17.60 1.42 4.68
CA PHE A 176 -17.87 1.29 3.25
C PHE A 176 -17.84 -0.20 2.89
N GLY A 177 -18.99 -0.73 2.46
CA GLY A 177 -19.10 -2.13 2.02
C GLY A 177 -18.57 -2.34 0.59
N PRO A 178 -18.53 -3.61 0.14
CA PRO A 178 -18.11 -3.97 -1.21
C PRO A 178 -18.86 -3.17 -2.29
N GLY A 179 -18.11 -2.67 -3.27
CA GLY A 179 -18.64 -1.84 -4.36
C GLY A 179 -18.91 -0.37 -4.00
N SER A 180 -18.88 0.01 -2.72
CA SER A 180 -18.97 1.41 -2.31
C SER A 180 -17.74 2.19 -2.75
N SER A 181 -17.91 3.50 -2.98
CA SER A 181 -16.80 4.39 -3.33
C SER A 181 -16.68 5.52 -2.30
N LEU A 182 -15.45 5.94 -2.07
CA LEU A 182 -15.10 7.09 -1.26
C LEU A 182 -14.12 7.99 -2.03
N ASP A 183 -14.15 9.29 -1.72
CA ASP A 183 -13.20 10.23 -2.30
C ASP A 183 -11.83 10.06 -1.63
N VAL A 184 -10.77 10.08 -2.43
CA VAL A 184 -9.37 10.02 -2.01
C VAL A 184 -8.56 11.02 -2.83
N GLU A 185 -7.47 11.52 -2.27
CA GLU A 185 -6.54 12.36 -3.00
C GLU A 185 -5.42 11.46 -3.57
N MET A 186 -5.08 11.69 -4.84
CA MET A 186 -4.05 10.96 -5.57
C MET A 186 -3.17 11.97 -6.31
N HIS A 187 -1.88 11.73 -6.34
CA HIS A 187 -0.90 12.56 -7.07
C HIS A 187 -0.56 12.00 -8.43
#